data_44e0592ce9e53b2b57bd7a14d0affe86
#
_entry.id   44e0592ce9e53b2b57bd7a14d0affe86
#
_cell.length_a   1.000
_cell.length_b   1.000
_cell.length_c   1.000
_cell.angle_alpha   90.00
_cell.angle_beta   90.00
_cell.angle_gamma   90.00
#
_symmetry.space_group_name_H-M   'P 1'
#
loop_
_entity.id
_entity.type
_entity.pdbx_description
1 polymer ?
#
loop_
_entity_poly.entity_id
_entity_poly.type
_entity_poly.pdbx_seq_one_letter_code
_entity_poly.pdbx_strand_id
1 'polypeptide(L)'
;SVAVYAAEAKEQSDVKAQLMQDAIAYNTWLSEAHITLSDPFSGAQIVEKPELPYTSQLALDDSGILAFIEIPKIHIYLPVYHTTSAEVLQWGAGHMEGTALPVGGAGNRPVITAHSGMNRAQMFSDLSDLETGDLFLIHVLDETLTYQVCDMEVILPEDTQALAPEKDRD
;
A
#
# COMPACT_ATOMS: atom_id res chain seq x y z
N SER A 1 35.59 -8.42 -1.38
CA SER A 1 36.19 -8.12 -0.07
C SER A 1 35.14 -7.56 0.88
N VAL A 2 35.39 -7.58 2.19
CA VAL A 2 34.47 -7.04 3.21
C VAL A 2 34.12 -5.57 2.95
N ALA A 3 35.07 -4.77 2.46
CA ALA A 3 34.86 -3.36 2.15
C ALA A 3 33.88 -3.14 0.98
N VAL A 4 33.95 -3.98 -0.06
CA VAL A 4 33.01 -3.91 -1.20
C VAL A 4 31.60 -4.29 -0.73
N TYR A 5 31.47 -5.35 0.04
CA TYR A 5 30.18 -5.79 0.59
C TYR A 5 29.53 -4.71 1.49
N ALA A 6 30.34 -4.05 2.33
CA ALA A 6 29.86 -2.97 3.19
C ALA A 6 29.40 -1.74 2.39
N ALA A 7 30.10 -1.42 1.28
CA ALA A 7 29.71 -0.32 0.40
C ALA A 7 28.39 -0.62 -0.34
N GLU A 8 28.25 -1.82 -0.88
CA GLU A 8 27.00 -2.27 -1.54
C GLU A 8 25.82 -2.29 -0.57
N ALA A 9 26.01 -2.78 0.65
CA ALA A 9 24.98 -2.80 1.68
C ALA A 9 24.53 -1.38 2.07
N LYS A 10 25.48 -0.42 2.15
CA LYS A 10 25.18 0.98 2.42
C LYS A 10 24.42 1.62 1.27
N GLU A 11 24.80 1.36 0.04
CA GLU A 11 24.12 1.88 -1.16
C GLU A 11 22.67 1.37 -1.20
N GLN A 12 22.43 0.09 -0.94
CA GLN A 12 21.07 -0.47 -0.87
C GLN A 12 20.25 0.16 0.25
N SER A 13 20.84 0.40 1.43
CA SER A 13 20.18 1.08 2.53
C SER A 13 19.80 2.51 2.19
N ASP A 14 20.69 3.26 1.52
CA ASP A 14 20.43 4.62 1.09
C ASP A 14 19.31 4.69 0.03
N VAL A 15 19.28 3.74 -0.91
CA VAL A 15 18.19 3.62 -1.91
C VAL A 15 16.84 3.39 -1.23
N LYS A 16 16.76 2.46 -0.29
CA LYS A 16 15.51 2.17 0.45
C LYS A 16 15.06 3.37 1.27
N ALA A 17 15.98 4.08 1.93
CA ALA A 17 15.65 5.29 2.67
C ALA A 17 15.10 6.39 1.75
N GLN A 18 15.64 6.57 0.56
CA GLN A 18 15.14 7.52 -0.42
C GLN A 18 13.75 7.13 -0.93
N LEU A 19 13.54 5.86 -1.27
CA LEU A 19 12.22 5.36 -1.69
C LEU A 19 11.16 5.55 -0.61
N MET A 20 11.51 5.40 0.66
CA MET A 20 10.59 5.67 1.76
C MET A 20 10.23 7.16 1.84
N GLN A 21 11.20 8.07 1.70
CA GLN A 21 10.94 9.51 1.68
C GLN A 21 10.08 9.92 0.48
N ASP A 22 10.34 9.36 -0.68
CA ASP A 22 9.54 9.61 -1.89
C ASP A 22 8.08 9.14 -1.70
N ALA A 23 7.88 7.99 -1.06
CA ALA A 23 6.55 7.45 -0.77
C ALA A 23 5.78 8.32 0.24
N ILE A 24 6.45 8.81 1.28
CA ILE A 24 5.86 9.73 2.27
C ILE A 24 5.46 11.04 1.58
N ALA A 25 6.32 11.59 0.72
CA ALA A 25 6.02 12.79 -0.05
C ALA A 25 4.86 12.57 -1.02
N TYR A 26 4.78 11.40 -1.65
CA TYR A 26 3.67 11.03 -2.51
C TYR A 26 2.33 11.00 -1.74
N ASN A 27 2.31 10.40 -0.55
CA ASN A 27 1.12 10.36 0.30
C ASN A 27 0.68 11.77 0.75
N THR A 28 1.64 12.63 1.10
CA THR A 28 1.36 14.03 1.44
C THR A 28 0.73 14.77 0.26
N TRP A 29 1.30 14.62 -0.93
CA TRP A 29 0.73 15.21 -2.15
C TRP A 29 -0.69 14.71 -2.43
N LEU A 30 -0.95 13.41 -2.33
CA LEU A 30 -2.30 12.84 -2.51
C LEU A 30 -3.30 13.46 -1.54
N SER A 31 -2.96 13.53 -0.25
CA SER A 31 -3.82 14.10 0.78
C SER A 31 -4.18 15.55 0.48
N GLU A 32 -3.21 16.37 0.08
CA GLU A 32 -3.42 17.79 -0.24
C GLU A 32 -4.18 17.99 -1.54
N ALA A 33 -3.95 17.15 -2.56
CA ALA A 33 -4.72 17.15 -3.80
C ALA A 33 -6.20 16.85 -3.54
N HIS A 34 -6.50 15.90 -2.66
CA HIS A 34 -7.88 15.61 -2.26
C HIS A 34 -8.54 16.78 -1.52
N ILE A 35 -7.82 17.46 -0.64
CA ILE A 35 -8.34 18.66 0.07
C ILE A 35 -8.67 19.76 -0.95
N THR A 36 -7.78 20.03 -1.90
CA THR A 36 -7.99 21.07 -2.91
C THR A 36 -9.18 20.79 -3.82
N LEU A 37 -9.40 19.51 -4.18
CA LEU A 37 -10.57 19.10 -4.97
C LEU A 37 -11.89 19.20 -4.18
N SER A 38 -11.84 18.97 -2.87
CA SER A 38 -13.03 19.01 -2.00
C SER A 38 -13.41 20.42 -1.58
N ASP A 39 -12.43 21.34 -1.46
CA ASP A 39 -12.62 22.72 -1.10
C ASP A 39 -11.66 23.65 -1.88
N PRO A 40 -12.07 24.12 -3.06
CA PRO A 40 -11.25 25.03 -3.88
C PRO A 40 -10.90 26.36 -3.18
N PHE A 41 -11.58 26.71 -2.10
CA PHE A 41 -11.39 27.94 -1.34
C PHE A 41 -10.58 27.74 -0.04
N SER A 42 -10.09 26.54 0.21
CA SER A 42 -9.35 26.19 1.45
C SER A 42 -8.04 26.96 1.62
N GLY A 43 -7.58 27.71 0.61
CA GLY A 43 -6.27 28.37 0.62
C GLY A 43 -5.09 27.38 0.65
N ALA A 44 -5.35 26.10 0.40
CA ALA A 44 -4.32 25.09 0.32
C ALA A 44 -3.29 25.47 -0.75
N GLN A 45 -2.01 25.40 -0.41
CA GLN A 45 -0.93 25.61 -1.36
C GLN A 45 -0.99 24.51 -2.42
N ILE A 46 -0.75 24.88 -3.67
CA ILE A 46 -0.59 23.90 -4.75
C ILE A 46 0.70 23.13 -4.45
N VAL A 47 0.58 21.90 -4.00
CA VAL A 47 1.72 21.02 -3.80
C VAL A 47 2.05 20.37 -5.14
N GLU A 48 3.29 20.51 -5.56
CA GLU A 48 3.75 19.91 -6.82
C GLU A 48 3.68 18.38 -6.74
N LYS A 49 3.23 17.77 -7.83
CA LYS A 49 3.23 16.32 -7.95
C LYS A 49 4.67 15.81 -7.87
N PRO A 50 4.93 14.76 -7.06
CA PRO A 50 6.25 14.15 -7.01
C PRO A 50 6.77 13.74 -8.39
N GLU A 51 8.07 13.93 -8.64
CA GLU A 51 8.70 13.57 -9.90
C GLU A 51 8.69 12.06 -10.15
N LEU A 52 8.89 11.26 -9.07
CA LEU A 52 8.86 9.81 -9.18
C LEU A 52 7.44 9.32 -9.46
N PRO A 53 7.20 8.67 -10.61
CA PRO A 53 5.86 8.21 -10.96
C PRO A 53 5.37 7.10 -10.03
N TYR A 54 4.05 6.93 -9.94
CA TYR A 54 3.41 5.92 -9.08
C TYR A 54 4.01 4.52 -9.25
N THR A 55 4.21 4.06 -10.48
CA THR A 55 4.75 2.72 -10.76
C THR A 55 6.21 2.52 -10.36
N SER A 56 6.90 3.59 -10.03
CA SER A 56 8.29 3.56 -9.51
C SER A 56 8.35 3.77 -7.99
N GLN A 57 7.24 4.14 -7.36
CA GLN A 57 7.18 4.28 -5.90
C GLN A 57 7.41 2.91 -5.23
N LEU A 58 8.29 2.87 -4.22
CA LEU A 58 8.62 1.65 -3.46
C LEU A 58 9.19 0.50 -4.31
N ALA A 59 9.54 0.74 -5.57
CA ALA A 59 10.05 -0.27 -6.48
C ALA A 59 11.55 -0.49 -6.28
N LEU A 60 11.93 -1.67 -5.76
CA LEU A 60 13.33 -2.07 -5.61
C LEU A 60 13.92 -2.67 -6.89
N ASP A 61 13.04 -3.15 -7.79
CA ASP A 61 13.38 -3.78 -9.05
C ASP A 61 12.22 -3.64 -10.06
N ASP A 62 12.33 -4.30 -11.19
CA ASP A 62 11.34 -4.25 -12.28
C ASP A 62 10.18 -5.26 -12.11
N SER A 63 10.05 -5.91 -10.95
CA SER A 63 8.97 -6.89 -10.70
C SER A 63 7.57 -6.28 -10.61
N GLY A 64 7.49 -4.97 -10.34
CA GLY A 64 6.23 -4.29 -10.05
C GLY A 64 5.72 -4.50 -8.64
N ILE A 65 6.47 -5.19 -7.78
CA ILE A 65 6.11 -5.39 -6.38
C ILE A 65 6.50 -4.16 -5.56
N LEU A 66 5.55 -3.64 -4.79
CA LEU A 66 5.80 -2.49 -3.89
C LEU A 66 5.82 -2.88 -2.41
N ALA A 67 5.22 -4.01 -2.04
CA ALA A 67 5.15 -4.50 -0.67
C ALA A 67 4.75 -5.98 -0.66
N PHE A 68 4.71 -6.58 0.53
CA PHE A 68 4.11 -7.89 0.79
C PHE A 68 3.07 -7.77 1.89
N ILE A 69 1.94 -8.46 1.75
CA ILE A 69 0.95 -8.59 2.80
C ILE A 69 1.01 -9.98 3.42
N GLU A 70 1.05 -10.03 4.75
CA GLU A 70 1.03 -11.26 5.53
C GLU A 70 -0.16 -11.26 6.47
N ILE A 71 -0.97 -12.32 6.41
CA ILE A 71 -2.14 -12.51 7.29
C ILE A 71 -1.99 -13.88 7.95
N PRO A 72 -1.33 -13.95 9.12
CA PRO A 72 -0.94 -15.21 9.74
C PRO A 72 -2.10 -16.15 10.05
N LYS A 73 -3.24 -15.63 10.52
CA LYS A 73 -4.40 -16.43 10.89
C LYS A 73 -4.93 -17.29 9.75
N ILE A 74 -4.85 -16.80 8.52
CA ILE A 74 -5.32 -17.50 7.32
C ILE A 74 -4.18 -17.95 6.40
N HIS A 75 -2.96 -17.95 6.90
CA HIS A 75 -1.75 -18.43 6.21
C HIS A 75 -1.50 -17.75 4.85
N ILE A 76 -1.76 -16.44 4.76
CA ILE A 76 -1.54 -15.65 3.56
C ILE A 76 -0.21 -14.93 3.64
N TYR A 77 0.57 -15.02 2.55
CA TYR A 77 1.74 -14.20 2.26
C TYR A 77 1.76 -13.91 0.77
N LEU A 78 1.41 -12.69 0.38
CA LEU A 78 1.23 -12.30 -1.02
C LEU A 78 2.07 -11.08 -1.38
N PRO A 79 2.66 -11.05 -2.58
CA PRO A 79 3.19 -9.81 -3.14
C PRO A 79 2.03 -8.84 -3.42
N VAL A 80 2.28 -7.56 -3.15
CA VAL A 80 1.40 -6.46 -3.51
C VAL A 80 2.03 -5.71 -4.66
N TYR A 81 1.40 -5.76 -5.82
CA TYR A 81 1.85 -5.10 -7.04
C TYR A 81 1.27 -3.70 -7.17
N HIS A 82 1.90 -2.87 -7.98
CA HIS A 82 1.29 -1.64 -8.45
C HIS A 82 0.05 -1.95 -9.30
N THR A 83 -0.98 -1.14 -9.16
CA THR A 83 -2.27 -1.24 -9.85
C THR A 83 -3.13 -2.44 -9.43
N THR A 84 -4.37 -2.43 -9.91
CA THR A 84 -5.38 -3.47 -9.67
C THR A 84 -5.90 -4.05 -10.99
N SER A 85 -5.04 -4.06 -12.01
CA SER A 85 -5.41 -4.63 -13.31
C SER A 85 -5.68 -6.13 -13.20
N ALA A 86 -6.50 -6.66 -14.09
CA ALA A 86 -6.82 -8.08 -14.13
C ALA A 86 -5.57 -8.97 -14.27
N GLU A 87 -4.54 -8.48 -14.96
CA GLU A 87 -3.25 -9.16 -15.08
C GLU A 87 -2.54 -9.26 -13.75
N VAL A 88 -2.42 -8.15 -13.02
CA VAL A 88 -1.80 -8.09 -11.70
C VAL A 88 -2.48 -9.04 -10.72
N LEU A 89 -3.80 -9.00 -10.67
CA LEU A 89 -4.59 -9.80 -9.72
C LEU A 89 -4.56 -11.31 -9.99
N GLN A 90 -3.98 -11.76 -11.11
CA GLN A 90 -3.69 -13.17 -11.34
C GLN A 90 -2.47 -13.67 -10.54
N TRP A 91 -1.56 -12.77 -10.17
CA TRP A 91 -0.29 -13.11 -9.54
C TRP A 91 -0.23 -12.82 -8.03
N GLY A 92 -1.06 -11.94 -7.55
CA GLY A 92 -1.06 -11.55 -6.14
C GLY A 92 -2.10 -10.50 -5.80
N ALA A 93 -1.81 -9.72 -4.78
CA ALA A 93 -2.59 -8.55 -4.44
C ALA A 93 -2.17 -7.33 -5.27
N GLY A 94 -3.04 -6.38 -5.42
CA GLY A 94 -2.79 -5.12 -6.11
C GLY A 94 -3.10 -3.92 -5.22
N HIS A 95 -2.24 -2.92 -5.25
CA HIS A 95 -2.49 -1.62 -4.63
C HIS A 95 -3.26 -0.72 -5.60
N MET A 96 -4.34 -0.13 -5.11
CA MET A 96 -5.18 0.77 -5.91
C MET A 96 -4.48 2.12 -6.07
N GLU A 97 -4.13 2.47 -7.31
CA GLU A 97 -3.59 3.79 -7.65
C GLU A 97 -4.57 4.89 -7.24
N GLY A 98 -4.05 5.99 -6.72
CA GLY A 98 -4.86 7.10 -6.20
C GLY A 98 -5.22 6.97 -4.72
N THR A 99 -4.89 5.85 -4.09
CA THR A 99 -4.92 5.68 -2.63
C THR A 99 -3.52 5.81 -2.04
N ALA A 100 -3.41 6.04 -0.73
CA ALA A 100 -2.12 6.18 -0.08
C ALA A 100 -1.24 4.94 -0.28
N LEU A 101 0.07 5.14 -0.43
CA LEU A 101 1.03 4.05 -0.42
C LEU A 101 1.10 3.43 1.00
N PRO A 102 1.33 2.11 1.12
CA PRO A 102 1.24 1.40 2.39
C PRO A 102 2.53 1.55 3.23
N VAL A 103 2.84 2.78 3.61
CA VAL A 103 4.00 3.15 4.43
C VAL A 103 3.62 3.69 5.81
N GLY A 104 2.34 3.53 6.20
CA GLY A 104 1.81 4.07 7.45
C GLY A 104 1.56 5.57 7.39
N GLY A 105 1.28 6.15 8.55
CA GLY A 105 1.00 7.56 8.73
C GLY A 105 -0.48 7.84 8.92
N ALA A 106 -0.79 8.63 9.96
CA ALA A 106 -2.17 8.97 10.33
C ALA A 106 -2.95 9.62 9.17
N GLY A 107 -4.15 9.12 8.91
CA GLY A 107 -5.02 9.58 7.83
C GLY A 107 -4.67 9.02 6.45
N ASN A 108 -3.61 8.24 6.31
CA ASN A 108 -3.30 7.52 5.09
C ASN A 108 -4.09 6.21 5.04
N ARG A 109 -4.82 6.00 3.96
CA ARG A 109 -5.62 4.79 3.75
C ARG A 109 -5.23 4.11 2.44
N PRO A 110 -4.26 3.17 2.48
CA PRO A 110 -3.97 2.35 1.32
C PRO A 110 -5.11 1.37 1.05
N VAL A 111 -5.44 1.14 -0.20
CA VAL A 111 -6.38 0.11 -0.63
C VAL A 111 -5.63 -1.00 -1.34
N ILE A 112 -5.69 -2.18 -0.75
CA ILE A 112 -5.09 -3.41 -1.30
C ILE A 112 -6.22 -4.38 -1.61
N THR A 113 -6.25 -4.91 -2.82
CA THR A 113 -7.25 -5.86 -3.28
C THR A 113 -6.60 -7.14 -3.79
N ALA A 114 -7.30 -8.25 -3.67
CA ALA A 114 -6.91 -9.52 -4.26
C ALA A 114 -8.15 -10.34 -4.60
N HIS A 115 -7.98 -11.31 -5.49
CA HIS A 115 -9.05 -12.23 -5.83
C HIS A 115 -9.50 -13.09 -4.65
N SER A 116 -10.78 -13.42 -4.62
CA SER A 116 -11.40 -14.39 -3.73
C SER A 116 -12.05 -15.50 -4.56
N GLY A 117 -11.93 -16.76 -4.10
CA GLY A 117 -12.62 -17.89 -4.74
C GLY A 117 -11.97 -18.43 -6.02
N MET A 118 -10.71 -18.15 -6.29
CA MET A 118 -9.99 -18.76 -7.42
C MET A 118 -9.53 -20.18 -7.10
N ASN A 119 -9.82 -21.11 -8.01
CA ASN A 119 -9.47 -22.55 -7.85
C ASN A 119 -7.96 -22.85 -7.77
N ARG A 120 -7.08 -21.89 -8.04
CA ARG A 120 -5.62 -22.11 -8.11
C ARG A 120 -4.82 -21.36 -7.06
N ALA A 121 -5.41 -20.40 -6.36
CA ALA A 121 -4.71 -19.61 -5.34
C ALA A 121 -5.68 -19.21 -4.25
N GLN A 122 -5.26 -19.43 -3.01
CA GLN A 122 -6.06 -19.11 -1.83
C GLN A 122 -6.28 -17.61 -1.68
N MET A 123 -5.30 -16.78 -2.06
CA MET A 123 -5.37 -15.31 -2.01
C MET A 123 -6.26 -14.81 -0.85
N PHE A 124 -7.28 -13.98 -1.12
CA PHE A 124 -8.19 -13.45 -0.11
C PHE A 124 -9.47 -14.29 0.09
N SER A 125 -9.47 -15.57 -0.33
CA SER A 125 -10.67 -16.44 -0.21
C SER A 125 -11.13 -16.62 1.24
N ASP A 126 -10.19 -16.65 2.18
CA ASP A 126 -10.47 -16.92 3.60
C ASP A 126 -10.52 -15.63 4.45
N LEU A 127 -10.64 -14.45 3.82
CA LEU A 127 -10.77 -13.19 4.58
C LEU A 127 -11.97 -13.21 5.54
N SER A 128 -13.04 -13.94 5.21
CA SER A 128 -14.21 -14.11 6.08
C SER A 128 -13.91 -14.82 7.42
N ASP A 129 -12.75 -15.48 7.53
CA ASP A 129 -12.32 -16.15 8.76
C ASP A 129 -11.61 -15.19 9.74
N LEU A 130 -11.36 -13.95 9.30
CA LEU A 130 -10.83 -12.91 10.17
C LEU A 130 -11.91 -12.37 11.09
N GLU A 131 -11.47 -11.85 12.22
CA GLU A 131 -12.31 -11.19 13.21
C GLU A 131 -11.65 -9.86 13.62
N THR A 132 -12.47 -8.94 14.13
CA THR A 132 -11.95 -7.71 14.75
C THR A 132 -10.94 -8.07 15.84
N GLY A 133 -9.77 -7.46 15.79
CA GLY A 133 -8.65 -7.72 16.68
C GLY A 133 -7.57 -8.62 16.10
N ASP A 134 -7.84 -9.34 15.00
CA ASP A 134 -6.82 -10.11 14.30
C ASP A 134 -5.76 -9.18 13.69
N LEU A 135 -4.52 -9.68 13.60
CA LEU A 135 -3.40 -8.92 13.10
C LEU A 135 -3.04 -9.32 11.67
N PHE A 136 -2.59 -8.34 10.90
CA PHE A 136 -1.91 -8.56 9.63
C PHE A 136 -0.72 -7.60 9.50
N LEU A 137 0.20 -7.92 8.62
CA LEU A 137 1.46 -7.20 8.46
C LEU A 137 1.63 -6.75 7.02
N ILE A 138 2.21 -5.57 6.87
CA ILE A 138 2.71 -5.07 5.58
C ILE A 138 4.23 -4.98 5.68
N HIS A 139 4.91 -5.74 4.83
CA HIS A 139 6.36 -5.66 4.68
C HIS A 139 6.66 -4.74 3.50
N VAL A 140 7.26 -3.61 3.77
CA VAL A 140 7.58 -2.58 2.78
C VAL A 140 9.01 -2.09 2.99
N LEU A 141 9.84 -2.19 1.94
CA LEU A 141 11.28 -1.91 2.04
C LEU A 141 11.89 -2.72 3.20
N ASP A 142 12.51 -2.08 4.19
CA ASP A 142 13.04 -2.72 5.40
C ASP A 142 12.08 -2.62 6.61
N GLU A 143 10.88 -2.09 6.41
CA GLU A 143 9.89 -1.87 7.46
C GLU A 143 8.86 -3.00 7.50
N THR A 144 8.39 -3.31 8.70
CA THR A 144 7.23 -4.17 8.93
C THR A 144 6.19 -3.39 9.72
N LEU A 145 5.05 -3.15 9.09
CA LEU A 145 3.93 -2.46 9.71
C LEU A 145 2.91 -3.49 10.18
N THR A 146 2.53 -3.42 11.44
CA THR A 146 1.52 -4.30 12.02
C THR A 146 0.20 -3.55 12.10
N TYR A 147 -0.83 -4.12 11.49
CA TYR A 147 -2.19 -3.61 11.49
C TYR A 147 -3.10 -4.55 12.27
N GLN A 148 -4.16 -4.00 12.81
CA GLN A 148 -5.21 -4.76 13.48
C GLN A 148 -6.53 -4.56 12.74
N VAL A 149 -7.24 -5.67 12.47
CA VAL A 149 -8.59 -5.60 11.91
C VAL A 149 -9.50 -4.88 12.90
N CYS A 150 -10.03 -3.74 12.50
CA CYS A 150 -10.93 -2.94 13.32
C CYS A 150 -12.40 -3.09 12.92
N ASP A 151 -12.64 -3.41 11.64
CA ASP A 151 -13.99 -3.59 11.11
C ASP A 151 -13.97 -4.52 9.89
N MET A 152 -15.09 -5.17 9.61
CA MET A 152 -15.29 -6.02 8.44
C MET A 152 -16.69 -5.80 7.89
N GLU A 153 -16.78 -5.48 6.62
CA GLU A 153 -18.02 -5.17 5.94
C GLU A 153 -18.11 -5.89 4.59
N VAL A 154 -19.28 -6.37 4.24
CA VAL A 154 -19.59 -6.85 2.89
C VAL A 154 -20.29 -5.71 2.15
N ILE A 155 -19.63 -5.14 1.17
CA ILE A 155 -20.13 -4.02 0.37
C ILE A 155 -20.53 -4.48 -1.03
N LEU A 156 -21.45 -3.75 -1.65
CA LEU A 156 -21.78 -3.94 -3.05
C LEU A 156 -20.75 -3.22 -3.94
N PRO A 157 -20.55 -3.69 -5.18
CA PRO A 157 -19.56 -3.09 -6.09
C PRO A 157 -19.77 -1.60 -6.36
N GLU A 158 -20.99 -1.11 -6.27
CA GLU A 158 -21.37 0.30 -6.43
C GLU A 158 -21.15 1.16 -5.19
N ASP A 159 -20.93 0.57 -4.01
CA ASP A 159 -20.73 1.30 -2.76
C ASP A 159 -19.25 1.64 -2.54
N THR A 160 -18.80 2.71 -3.19
CA THR A 160 -17.41 3.18 -3.10
C THR A 160 -17.14 4.08 -1.90
N GLN A 161 -18.14 4.49 -1.13
CA GLN A 161 -17.96 5.37 0.04
C GLN A 161 -17.16 4.69 1.15
N ALA A 162 -17.27 3.38 1.29
CA ALA A 162 -16.48 2.58 2.23
C ALA A 162 -14.97 2.66 1.98
N LEU A 163 -14.54 3.09 0.79
CA LEU A 163 -13.11 3.25 0.42
C LEU A 163 -12.56 4.66 0.65
N ALA A 164 -13.40 5.60 1.10
CA ALA A 164 -12.97 6.98 1.34
C ALA A 164 -12.00 7.08 2.55
N PRO A 165 -11.01 7.98 2.51
CA PRO A 165 -10.10 8.20 3.63
C PRO A 165 -10.85 8.63 4.90
N GLU A 166 -10.48 8.06 6.03
CA GLU A 166 -10.96 8.48 7.36
C GLU A 166 -9.89 9.32 8.06
N LYS A 167 -10.29 10.43 8.68
CA LYS A 167 -9.35 11.43 9.21
C LYS A 167 -8.46 10.94 10.35
N ASP A 168 -8.88 9.93 11.11
CA ASP A 168 -8.24 9.51 12.36
C ASP A 168 -7.81 8.04 12.38
N ARG A 169 -7.76 7.37 11.22
CA ARG A 169 -7.35 5.96 11.09
C ARG A 169 -6.32 5.78 9.97
N ASP A 170 -5.36 4.91 10.21
CA ASP A 170 -4.41 4.40 9.22
C ASP A 170 -5.01 3.18 8.51
#